data_bbca852ce2f5acf34c860b5a68846823
#
_entry.id   bbca852ce2f5acf34c860b5a68846823
#
_cell.length_a   1.000
_cell.length_b   1.000
_cell.length_c   1.000
_cell.angle_alpha   90.00
_cell.angle_beta   90.00
_cell.angle_gamma   90.00
#
_symmetry.space_group_name_H-M   'P 1'
#
loop_
_entity.id
_entity.type
_entity.pdbx_description
1 polymer ?
#
loop_
_entity_poly.entity_id
_entity_poly.type
_entity_poly.pdbx_seq_one_letter_code
_entity_poly.pdbx_strand_id
1 'polypeptide(L)' 'MKALVIGAGGVGRAIANIASRRPFISSMVIADRHLVRAEEAVARVKDSRFSAAQVNAAELEDIRELIRRADPDVVI' A
#
# COMPACT_ATOMS: atom_id res chain seq x y z
N MET A 1 -9.05 -6.95 -7.76
CA MET A 1 -8.21 -5.81 -8.16
C MET A 1 -7.05 -5.66 -7.20
N LYS A 2 -5.88 -5.52 -7.72
CA LYS A 2 -4.66 -5.27 -6.94
C LYS A 2 -4.40 -3.78 -6.88
N ALA A 3 -4.18 -3.25 -5.69
CA ALA A 3 -3.94 -1.82 -5.47
C ALA A 3 -2.60 -1.56 -4.80
N LEU A 4 -1.98 -0.46 -5.15
CA LEU A 4 -0.77 0.03 -4.51
C LEU A 4 -1.04 1.45 -4.01
N VAL A 5 -0.83 1.68 -2.72
CA VAL A 5 -0.95 2.99 -2.10
C VAL A 5 0.43 3.48 -1.70
N ILE A 6 0.81 4.67 -2.17
CA ILE A 6 2.09 5.28 -1.82
C ILE A 6 1.83 6.40 -0.81
N GLY A 7 2.29 6.18 0.41
CA GLY A 7 2.07 7.08 1.53
C GLY A 7 1.11 6.48 2.55
N ALA A 8 1.64 6.12 3.72
CA ALA A 8 0.86 5.49 4.79
C ALA A 8 0.36 6.49 5.84
N GLY A 9 0.37 7.79 5.51
CA GLY A 9 -0.16 8.83 6.40
C GLY A 9 -1.68 8.75 6.56
N GLY A 10 -2.31 9.82 7.08
CA GLY A 10 -3.73 9.81 7.38
C GLY A 10 -4.63 9.39 6.21
N VAL A 11 -4.33 9.88 5.00
CA VAL A 11 -5.10 9.53 3.80
C VAL A 11 -4.90 8.07 3.43
N GLY A 12 -3.64 7.58 3.47
CA GLY A 12 -3.35 6.18 3.17
C GLY A 12 -4.03 5.24 4.15
N ARG A 13 -4.06 5.58 5.43
CA ARG A 13 -4.77 4.78 6.44
C ARG A 13 -6.27 4.76 6.21
N ALA A 14 -6.85 5.89 5.83
CA ALA A 14 -8.28 5.97 5.53
C ALA A 14 -8.62 5.10 4.31
N ILE A 15 -7.81 5.15 3.27
CA ILE A 15 -7.98 4.33 2.07
C ILE A 15 -7.91 2.84 2.43
N ALA A 16 -6.92 2.44 3.23
CA ALA A 16 -6.78 1.05 3.64
C ALA A 16 -8.00 0.57 4.44
N ASN A 17 -8.49 1.39 5.36
CA ASN A 17 -9.66 1.07 6.16
C ASN A 17 -10.91 0.90 5.29
N ILE A 18 -11.11 1.77 4.31
CA ILE A 18 -12.23 1.67 3.38
C ILE A 18 -12.08 0.42 2.50
N ALA A 19 -10.89 0.19 1.96
CA ALA A 19 -10.62 -0.93 1.08
C ALA A 19 -10.80 -2.28 1.75
N SER A 20 -10.52 -2.39 3.05
CA SER A 20 -10.67 -3.63 3.80
C SER A 20 -12.13 -4.15 3.79
N ARG A 21 -13.08 -3.26 3.56
CA ARG A 21 -14.51 -3.58 3.49
C ARG A 21 -14.99 -3.88 2.07
N ARG A 22 -14.08 -3.88 1.08
CA ARG A 22 -14.44 -4.05 -0.33
C ARG A 22 -13.98 -5.41 -0.83
N PRO A 23 -14.90 -6.31 -1.20
CA PRO A 23 -14.52 -7.65 -1.63
C PRO A 23 -13.81 -7.68 -2.99
N PHE A 24 -13.94 -6.64 -3.81
CA PHE A 24 -13.28 -6.60 -5.11
C PHE A 24 -11.78 -6.29 -5.02
N ILE A 25 -11.29 -5.86 -3.86
CA ILE A 25 -9.85 -5.68 -3.63
C ILE A 25 -9.25 -7.04 -3.28
N SER A 26 -8.45 -7.60 -4.20
CA SER A 26 -7.80 -8.90 -3.99
C SER A 26 -6.52 -8.78 -3.17
N SER A 27 -5.79 -7.68 -3.35
CA SER A 27 -4.59 -7.39 -2.56
C SER A 27 -4.32 -5.90 -2.58
N MET A 28 -3.66 -5.41 -1.51
CA MET A 28 -3.23 -4.02 -1.44
C MET A 28 -1.85 -3.94 -0.79
N VAL A 29 -0.94 -3.26 -1.46
CA VAL A 29 0.37 -2.94 -0.92
C VAL A 29 0.32 -1.49 -0.44
N ILE A 30 0.65 -1.27 0.82
CA ILE A 30 0.78 0.06 1.40
C ILE A 30 2.28 0.34 1.53
N ALA A 31 2.75 1.33 0.81
CA ALA A 31 4.16 1.68 0.78
C ALA A 31 4.39 3.05 1.40
N ASP A 32 5.50 3.21 2.10
CA ASP A 32 5.89 4.47 2.70
C ASP A 32 7.41 4.55 2.74
N ARG A 33 7.93 5.75 2.79
CA ARG A 33 9.35 5.99 2.99
C ARG A 33 9.82 5.37 4.32
N HIS A 34 8.96 5.43 5.32
CA HIS A 34 9.19 4.82 6.63
C HIS A 34 8.42 3.51 6.70
N LEU A 35 9.13 2.40 6.59
CA LEU A 35 8.51 1.07 6.60
C LEU A 35 7.63 0.85 7.83
N VAL A 36 8.03 1.37 8.99
CA VAL A 36 7.25 1.25 10.23
C VAL A 36 5.84 1.81 10.06
N ARG A 37 5.69 2.93 9.36
CA ARG A 37 4.37 3.53 9.12
C ARG A 37 3.50 2.65 8.25
N ALA A 38 4.09 2.06 7.21
CA ALA A 38 3.37 1.12 6.35
C ALA A 38 2.95 -0.13 7.14
N GLU A 39 3.84 -0.66 7.95
CA GLU A 39 3.55 -1.83 8.78
C GLU A 39 2.46 -1.54 9.81
N GLU A 40 2.48 -0.37 10.43
CA GLU A 40 1.43 0.04 11.36
C GLU A 40 0.07 0.15 10.68
N ALA A 41 0.03 0.72 9.48
CA ALA A 41 -1.21 0.84 8.72
C ALA A 41 -1.79 -0.53 8.39
N VAL A 42 -0.94 -1.46 7.95
CA VAL A 42 -1.35 -2.83 7.65
C VAL A 42 -1.84 -3.56 8.91
N ALA A 43 -1.14 -3.38 10.03
CA ALA A 43 -1.50 -4.03 11.29
C ALA A 43 -2.88 -3.58 11.79
N ARG A 44 -3.23 -2.32 11.56
CA ARG A 44 -4.54 -1.79 11.98
C ARG A 44 -5.70 -2.39 11.21
N VAL A 45 -5.49 -2.70 9.94
CA VAL A 45 -6.53 -3.27 9.09
C VAL A 45 -6.83 -4.71 9.47
N LYS A 46 -5.82 -5.47 9.92
CA LYS A 46 -5.94 -6.88 10.30
C LYS A 46 -6.57 -7.74 9.21
N ASP A 47 -6.07 -7.54 7.99
CA ASP A 47 -6.58 -8.22 6.80
C ASP A 47 -5.40 -8.77 6.01
N SER A 48 -5.39 -10.08 5.76
CA SER A 48 -4.28 -10.77 5.10
C SER A 48 -4.04 -10.33 3.65
N ARG A 49 -4.99 -9.64 3.04
CA ARG A 49 -4.82 -9.09 1.69
C ARG A 49 -3.85 -7.91 1.64
N PHE A 50 -3.55 -7.32 2.79
CA PHE A 50 -2.73 -6.11 2.90
C PHE A 50 -1.29 -6.46 3.27
N SER A 51 -0.35 -5.80 2.61
CA SER A 51 1.08 -5.94 2.90
C SER A 51 1.75 -4.57 2.88
N ALA A 52 2.90 -4.49 3.56
CA ALA A 52 3.66 -3.25 3.68
C ALA A 52 4.92 -3.31 2.81
N ALA A 53 5.31 -2.16 2.28
CA ALA A 53 6.56 -2.03 1.55
C ALA A 53 7.20 -0.67 1.85
N GLN A 54 8.52 -0.62 1.70
CA GLN A 54 9.25 0.63 1.80
C GLN A 54 9.51 1.18 0.40
N VAL A 55 9.32 2.48 0.21
CA VAL A 55 9.62 3.14 -1.05
C VAL A 55 10.05 4.58 -0.79
N ASN A 56 11.07 5.03 -1.52
CA ASN A 56 11.40 6.44 -1.55
C ASN A 56 10.73 7.07 -2.77
N ALA A 57 9.64 7.80 -2.55
CA ALA A 57 8.85 8.39 -3.64
C ALA A 57 9.60 9.47 -4.40
N ALA A 58 10.73 9.97 -3.87
CA ALA A 58 11.59 10.89 -4.58
C ALA A 58 12.52 10.20 -5.60
N GLU A 59 12.63 8.87 -5.51
CA GLU A 59 13.46 8.06 -6.40
C GLU A 59 12.61 7.33 -7.42
N LEU A 60 12.70 7.71 -8.67
CA LEU A 60 11.89 7.13 -9.74
C LEU A 60 12.12 5.62 -9.88
N GLU A 61 13.36 5.17 -9.74
CA GLU A 61 13.68 3.76 -9.88
C GLU A 61 13.08 2.91 -8.73
N ASP A 62 12.99 3.47 -7.52
CA ASP A 62 12.33 2.80 -6.40
C ASP A 62 10.85 2.59 -6.69
N ILE A 63 10.19 3.62 -7.21
CA ILE A 63 8.77 3.55 -7.57
C ILE A 63 8.56 2.50 -8.68
N ARG A 64 9.38 2.55 -9.71
CA ARG A 64 9.29 1.59 -10.84
C ARG A 64 9.47 0.16 -10.36
N GLU A 65 10.46 -0.09 -9.51
CA GLU A 65 10.71 -1.41 -8.97
C GLU A 65 9.55 -1.91 -8.12
N LEU A 66 8.98 -1.04 -7.30
CA LEU A 66 7.83 -1.38 -6.47
C LEU A 66 6.61 -1.71 -7.33
N ILE A 67 6.33 -0.90 -8.36
CA ILE A 67 5.21 -1.14 -9.27
C ILE A 67 5.41 -2.49 -9.98
N ARG A 68 6.63 -2.77 -10.44
CA ARG A 68 6.92 -4.03 -11.12
C ARG A 68 6.67 -5.23 -10.21
N ARG A 69 7.11 -5.16 -8.94
CA ARG A 69 6.93 -6.26 -7.98
C ARG A 69 5.49 -6.43 -7.53
N ALA A 70 4.82 -5.34 -7.28
CA ALA A 70 3.43 -5.35 -6.82
C ALA A 70 2.44 -5.67 -7.94
N ASP A 71 2.81 -5.32 -9.17
CA ASP A 71 1.98 -5.50 -10.36
C ASP A 71 0.54 -5.04 -10.13
N PRO A 72 0.33 -3.77 -9.73
CA PRO A 72 -0.99 -3.29 -9.36
C PRO A 72 -1.84 -2.96 -10.57
N ASP A 73 -3.16 -3.06 -10.40
CA ASP A 73 -4.13 -2.54 -11.37
C ASP A 73 -4.31 -1.04 -11.20
N VAL A 74 -4.09 -0.53 -10.00
CA VAL A 74 -4.23 0.90 -9.71
C VAL A 74 -3.18 1.34 -8.68
N VAL A 75 -2.67 2.56 -8.87
CA VAL A 75 -1.75 3.21 -7.94
C VAL A 75 -2.42 4.48 -7.42
N ILE A 76 -2.38 4.63 -6.12
CA ILE A 76 -2.99 5.78 -5.44
C ILE A 76 -1.92 6.62 -4.74
#